data_808790b096b8891f8eade61fab2739d6
#
_entry.id   808790b096b8891f8eade61fab2739d6
#
_cell.length_a   1.000
_cell.length_b   1.000
_cell.length_c   1.000
_cell.angle_alpha   90.00
_cell.angle_beta   90.00
_cell.angle_gamma   90.00
#
_symmetry.space_group_name_H-M   'P 1'
#
loop_
_entity.id
_entity.type
_entity.pdbx_description
1 polymer ?
#
loop_
_entity_poly.entity_id
_entity_poly.type
_entity_poly.pdbx_seq_one_letter_code
_entity_poly.pdbx_strand_id
1 'polypeptide(L)'
;MSYKDPEPRLFGGDSRGRRAPPGLKSFLFTLNLQMDWLLDRIQHIRWGCDPIIQADGVTEIERLTLVLEDRRFFQHSGIDWRFIPRVVRQFVTFKRVGGVSTIEQQLVRTILQRRERTIRRKSREMLLAWVLSYRMSKRDILRTYLTTAYFGYRLRGCDEAANLLYGANAADLDPEQSAFVASLLVYPLPKVAREKAEQSGLHPISDHAGYIQILSSVAPKWAKRIRRRMAFGLALRLKAK
;
A
#
# COMPACT_ATOMS: atom_id res chain seq x y z
N MET A 1 16.40 10.68 -0.02
CA MET A 1 16.37 11.59 1.14
C MET A 1 15.36 11.05 2.14
N SER A 2 15.79 10.58 3.31
CA SER A 2 14.91 9.94 4.30
C SER A 2 14.18 11.04 5.07
N TYR A 3 12.95 11.33 4.68
CA TYR A 3 12.11 12.29 5.38
C TYR A 3 11.53 11.62 6.64
N LYS A 4 12.24 11.74 7.72
CA LYS A 4 11.78 11.38 9.08
C LYS A 4 11.24 12.63 9.77
N ASP A 5 10.08 13.12 9.34
CA ASP A 5 9.31 13.97 10.24
C ASP A 5 8.49 13.04 11.14
N PRO A 6 8.71 13.08 12.46
CA PRO A 6 7.91 12.30 13.38
C PRO A 6 6.46 12.77 13.30
N GLU A 7 5.52 11.80 13.28
CA GLU A 7 4.12 12.07 13.59
C GLU A 7 4.07 12.98 14.84
N PRO A 8 3.37 14.11 14.81
CA PRO A 8 3.24 14.93 16.00
C PRO A 8 2.75 14.03 17.13
N ARG A 9 3.51 13.96 18.23
CA ARG A 9 3.12 13.19 19.42
C ARG A 9 1.86 13.81 19.99
N LEU A 10 0.69 13.36 19.51
CA LEU A 10 -0.63 13.85 19.88
C LEU A 10 -1.07 13.29 21.25
N PHE A 11 -0.10 13.02 22.12
CA PHE A 11 -0.33 12.77 23.54
C PHE A 11 0.09 14.02 24.31
N GLY A 12 -0.88 14.93 24.57
CA GLY A 12 -0.72 15.95 25.59
C GLY A 12 -0.64 17.40 25.16
N GLY A 13 -1.13 17.75 23.97
CA GLY A 13 -1.24 19.16 23.61
C GLY A 13 -0.74 19.45 22.20
N ASP A 14 -1.48 20.26 21.51
CA ASP A 14 -1.06 20.98 20.32
C ASP A 14 0.19 21.81 20.66
N SER A 15 1.11 22.00 19.71
CA SER A 15 2.23 22.94 19.81
C SER A 15 1.80 24.39 20.13
N ARG A 16 0.51 24.69 20.11
CA ARG A 16 -0.14 25.93 20.53
C ARG A 16 -0.78 25.88 21.94
N GLY A 17 -0.47 24.88 22.75
CA GLY A 17 -0.91 24.80 24.16
C GLY A 17 -2.39 24.48 24.39
N ARG A 18 -3.14 24.05 23.38
CA ARG A 18 -4.55 23.66 23.53
C ARG A 18 -4.65 22.27 24.16
N ARG A 19 -5.22 22.18 25.36
CA ARG A 19 -5.54 20.90 26.01
C ARG A 19 -6.70 20.22 25.30
N ALA A 20 -6.54 18.94 24.96
CA ALA A 20 -7.63 18.16 24.39
C ALA A 20 -8.81 18.07 25.39
N PRO A 21 -10.06 18.29 24.94
CA PRO A 21 -11.23 18.16 25.81
C PRO A 21 -11.41 16.70 26.26
N PRO A 22 -12.02 16.45 27.45
CA PRO A 22 -12.18 15.09 27.98
C PRO A 22 -13.17 14.22 27.19
N GLY A 23 -12.95 12.91 27.17
CA GLY A 23 -13.87 11.91 26.64
C GLY A 23 -14.00 11.89 25.10
N LEU A 24 -15.23 11.76 24.59
CA LEU A 24 -15.56 11.68 23.17
C LEU A 24 -15.06 12.90 22.38
N LYS A 25 -15.17 14.09 22.95
CA LYS A 25 -14.67 15.34 22.34
C LYS A 25 -13.16 15.29 22.12
N SER A 26 -12.41 14.75 23.04
CA SER A 26 -10.96 14.55 22.89
C SER A 26 -10.62 13.56 21.78
N PHE A 27 -11.39 12.48 21.67
CA PHE A 27 -11.22 11.50 20.61
C PHE A 27 -11.48 12.11 19.22
N LEU A 28 -12.60 12.83 19.05
CA LEU A 28 -12.95 13.49 17.80
C LEU A 28 -11.94 14.59 17.42
N PHE A 29 -11.51 15.37 18.40
CA PHE A 29 -10.46 16.38 18.20
C PHE A 29 -9.15 15.75 17.70
N THR A 30 -8.71 14.67 18.34
CA THR A 30 -7.51 13.92 17.91
C THR A 30 -7.68 13.33 16.52
N LEU A 31 -8.87 12.82 16.19
CA LEU A 31 -9.17 12.25 14.88
C LEU A 31 -9.10 13.33 13.77
N ASN A 32 -9.67 14.53 14.03
CA ASN A 32 -9.59 15.64 13.09
C ASN A 32 -8.16 16.12 12.86
N LEU A 33 -7.37 16.29 13.93
CA LEU A 33 -5.95 16.64 13.79
C LEU A 33 -5.17 15.61 12.98
N GLN A 34 -5.45 14.32 13.18
CA GLN A 34 -4.83 13.27 12.39
C GLN A 34 -5.28 13.27 10.93
N MET A 35 -6.53 13.63 10.67
CA MET A 35 -7.04 13.76 9.31
C MET A 35 -6.39 14.95 8.60
N ASP A 36 -6.32 16.10 9.25
CA ASP A 36 -5.69 17.28 8.68
C ASP A 36 -4.21 17.03 8.36
N TRP A 37 -3.48 16.41 9.29
CA TRP A 37 -2.10 16.00 9.06
C TRP A 37 -1.98 14.97 7.93
N LEU A 38 -2.89 14.00 7.85
CA LEU A 38 -2.92 12.98 6.80
C LEU A 38 -3.14 13.62 5.43
N LEU A 39 -4.09 14.54 5.32
CA LEU A 39 -4.40 15.25 4.06
C LEU A 39 -3.24 16.14 3.62
N ASP A 40 -2.64 16.90 4.54
CA ASP A 40 -1.46 17.70 4.27
C ASP A 40 -0.32 16.82 3.74
N ARG A 41 -0.06 15.69 4.41
CA ARG A 41 0.97 14.76 3.97
C ARG A 41 0.70 14.15 2.60
N ILE A 42 -0.55 13.80 2.31
CA ILE A 42 -0.97 13.31 0.98
C ILE A 42 -0.76 14.39 -0.07
N GLN A 43 -1.10 15.64 0.22
CA GLN A 43 -0.90 16.75 -0.70
C GLN A 43 0.58 16.96 -1.04
N HIS A 44 1.46 16.92 -0.04
CA HIS A 44 2.91 16.95 -0.27
C HIS A 44 3.43 15.80 -1.14
N ILE A 45 2.93 14.58 -0.93
CA ILE A 45 3.29 13.42 -1.76
C ILE A 45 2.86 13.66 -3.22
N ARG A 46 1.67 14.18 -3.43
CA ARG A 46 1.13 14.43 -4.77
C ARG A 46 1.81 15.56 -5.52
N TRP A 47 2.39 16.51 -4.82
CA TRP A 47 3.23 17.55 -5.44
C TRP A 47 4.58 17.03 -5.95
N GLY A 48 4.99 15.83 -5.54
CA GLY A 48 6.25 15.19 -5.94
C GLY A 48 6.36 14.79 -7.40
N CYS A 49 5.32 15.00 -8.22
CA CYS A 49 5.33 14.75 -9.68
C CYS A 49 5.66 13.31 -10.09
N ASP A 50 5.36 12.30 -9.27
CA ASP A 50 5.56 10.91 -9.65
C ASP A 50 4.76 10.56 -10.92
N PRO A 51 5.35 9.82 -11.88
CA PRO A 51 4.71 9.49 -13.16
C PRO A 51 3.34 8.83 -13.01
N ILE A 52 3.15 7.95 -12.02
CA ILE A 52 1.86 7.30 -11.77
C ILE A 52 0.76 8.31 -11.36
N ILE A 53 1.09 9.40 -10.67
CA ILE A 53 0.12 10.44 -10.29
C ILE A 53 -0.37 11.20 -11.51
N GLN A 54 0.50 11.41 -12.51
CA GLN A 54 0.22 12.18 -13.72
C GLN A 54 -0.30 11.33 -14.87
N ALA A 55 -0.30 9.99 -14.74
CA ALA A 55 -0.67 9.09 -15.82
C ALA A 55 -2.09 9.34 -16.35
N ASP A 56 -2.23 9.33 -17.66
CA ASP A 56 -3.53 9.39 -18.32
C ASP A 56 -4.28 8.04 -18.21
N GLY A 57 -5.59 8.11 -17.98
CA GLY A 57 -6.43 6.92 -17.91
C GLY A 57 -6.12 6.00 -16.74
N VAL A 58 -6.49 4.72 -16.86
CA VAL A 58 -6.25 3.65 -15.88
C VAL A 58 -5.11 2.77 -16.36
N THR A 59 -4.04 2.71 -15.60
CA THR A 59 -2.84 1.93 -15.92
C THR A 59 -3.00 0.45 -15.55
N GLU A 60 -2.15 -0.42 -16.13
CA GLU A 60 -2.18 -1.86 -15.82
C GLU A 60 -1.79 -2.14 -14.35
N ILE A 61 -0.86 -1.37 -13.80
CA ILE A 61 -0.48 -1.51 -12.38
C ILE A 61 -1.65 -1.16 -11.44
N GLU A 62 -2.47 -0.14 -11.77
CA GLU A 62 -3.68 0.19 -11.03
C GLU A 62 -4.68 -0.97 -11.09
N ARG A 63 -4.96 -1.50 -12.30
CA ARG A 63 -5.89 -2.64 -12.51
C ARG A 63 -5.48 -3.87 -11.71
N LEU A 64 -4.21 -4.25 -11.79
CA LEU A 64 -3.70 -5.44 -11.10
C LEU A 64 -3.61 -5.25 -9.60
N THR A 65 -3.31 -4.03 -9.12
CA THR A 65 -3.39 -3.72 -7.70
C THR A 65 -4.82 -3.87 -7.18
N LEU A 66 -5.81 -3.34 -7.88
CA LEU A 66 -7.23 -3.49 -7.52
C LEU A 66 -7.66 -4.97 -7.47
N VAL A 67 -7.30 -5.72 -8.50
CA VAL A 67 -7.63 -7.16 -8.60
C VAL A 67 -7.00 -7.96 -7.46
N LEU A 68 -5.78 -7.62 -7.06
CA LEU A 68 -5.02 -8.35 -6.05
C LEU A 68 -5.31 -7.91 -4.61
N GLU A 69 -5.57 -6.62 -4.37
CA GLU A 69 -5.69 -6.05 -3.03
C GLU A 69 -7.14 -5.75 -2.64
N ASP A 70 -7.94 -5.19 -3.56
CA ASP A 70 -9.28 -4.69 -3.23
C ASP A 70 -10.20 -4.66 -4.45
N ARG A 71 -10.78 -5.80 -4.82
CA ARG A 71 -11.65 -5.92 -6.01
C ARG A 71 -12.90 -5.08 -5.94
N ARG A 72 -13.30 -4.67 -4.76
CA ARG A 72 -14.50 -3.89 -4.52
C ARG A 72 -14.22 -2.45 -4.19
N PHE A 73 -13.00 -1.99 -4.47
CA PHE A 73 -12.52 -0.66 -4.15
C PHE A 73 -13.52 0.46 -4.50
N PHE A 74 -14.13 0.39 -5.67
CA PHE A 74 -15.13 1.37 -6.11
C PHE A 74 -16.54 1.17 -5.54
N GLN A 75 -16.78 0.09 -4.78
CA GLN A 75 -18.10 -0.30 -4.26
C GLN A 75 -18.27 -0.01 -2.75
N HIS A 76 -17.26 0.53 -2.09
CA HIS A 76 -17.31 0.88 -0.66
C HIS A 76 -16.64 2.24 -0.40
N SER A 77 -16.92 2.81 0.76
CA SER A 77 -16.38 4.10 1.21
C SER A 77 -15.33 3.86 2.31
N GLY A 78 -14.13 3.36 1.94
CA GLY A 78 -13.01 3.15 2.88
C GLY A 78 -13.15 1.93 3.80
N ILE A 79 -14.37 1.40 3.97
CA ILE A 79 -14.65 0.19 4.76
C ILE A 79 -15.53 -0.74 3.92
N ASP A 80 -15.07 -1.95 3.64
CA ASP A 80 -15.94 -2.99 3.10
C ASP A 80 -16.58 -3.78 4.26
N TRP A 81 -17.82 -3.43 4.58
CA TRP A 81 -18.58 -4.01 5.69
C TRP A 81 -18.74 -5.53 5.58
N ARG A 82 -18.66 -6.11 4.39
CA ARG A 82 -18.74 -7.56 4.19
C ARG A 82 -17.57 -8.32 4.82
N PHE A 83 -16.45 -7.63 5.05
CA PHE A 83 -15.29 -8.24 5.70
C PHE A 83 -15.28 -8.10 7.23
N ILE A 84 -16.23 -7.33 7.82
CA ILE A 84 -16.28 -7.14 9.28
C ILE A 84 -16.33 -8.47 10.06
N PRO A 85 -17.17 -9.47 9.70
CA PRO A 85 -17.16 -10.76 10.40
C PRO A 85 -15.77 -11.44 10.37
N ARG A 86 -15.06 -11.29 9.24
CA ARG A 86 -13.70 -11.85 9.07
C ARG A 86 -12.68 -11.07 9.91
N VAL A 87 -12.82 -9.74 10.02
CA VAL A 87 -11.99 -8.90 10.90
C VAL A 87 -12.19 -9.30 12.36
N VAL A 88 -13.44 -9.44 12.80
CA VAL A 88 -13.78 -9.87 14.16
C VAL A 88 -13.17 -11.25 14.45
N ARG A 89 -13.37 -12.23 13.55
CA ARG A 89 -12.77 -13.55 13.68
C ARG A 89 -11.25 -13.51 13.80
N GLN A 90 -10.57 -12.63 13.04
CA GLN A 90 -9.11 -12.44 13.13
C GLN A 90 -8.66 -11.99 14.52
N PHE A 91 -9.42 -11.09 15.15
CA PHE A 91 -9.13 -10.61 16.50
C PHE A 91 -9.39 -11.69 17.55
N VAL A 92 -10.49 -12.45 17.42
CA VAL A 92 -10.85 -13.51 18.37
C VAL A 92 -9.90 -14.71 18.27
N THR A 93 -9.49 -15.10 17.07
CA THR A 93 -8.68 -16.30 16.85
C THR A 93 -7.18 -16.05 16.84
N PHE A 94 -6.74 -14.78 16.88
CA PHE A 94 -5.35 -14.36 16.71
C PHE A 94 -4.68 -14.86 15.40
N LYS A 95 -5.46 -15.44 14.48
CA LYS A 95 -4.97 -15.92 13.18
C LYS A 95 -4.95 -14.81 12.16
N ARG A 96 -3.88 -14.73 11.36
CA ARG A 96 -3.82 -13.80 10.24
C ARG A 96 -4.78 -14.25 9.14
N VAL A 97 -5.83 -13.50 8.92
CA VAL A 97 -6.73 -13.67 7.78
C VAL A 97 -6.32 -12.62 6.73
N GLY A 98 -5.76 -13.06 5.60
CA GLY A 98 -5.37 -12.16 4.52
C GLY A 98 -6.58 -11.52 3.81
N GLY A 99 -6.35 -10.38 3.12
CA GLY A 99 -7.35 -9.75 2.26
C GLY A 99 -8.52 -9.08 3.00
N VAL A 100 -8.26 -8.45 4.14
CA VAL A 100 -9.31 -7.88 5.01
C VAL A 100 -9.24 -6.34 5.09
N SER A 101 -8.16 -5.73 4.61
CA SER A 101 -7.99 -4.27 4.65
C SER A 101 -8.18 -3.69 3.26
N THR A 102 -8.96 -2.62 3.17
CA THR A 102 -9.14 -1.84 1.94
C THR A 102 -7.88 -1.03 1.60
N ILE A 103 -7.78 -0.54 0.37
CA ILE A 103 -6.65 0.29 -0.09
C ILE A 103 -6.58 1.57 0.75
N GLU A 104 -7.70 2.20 1.09
CA GLU A 104 -7.73 3.37 1.97
C GLU A 104 -7.12 3.09 3.34
N GLN A 105 -7.46 1.95 3.94
CA GLN A 105 -6.90 1.54 5.22
C GLN A 105 -5.39 1.25 5.11
N GLN A 106 -4.96 0.70 3.98
CA GLN A 106 -3.54 0.47 3.70
C GLN A 106 -2.80 1.79 3.53
N LEU A 107 -3.37 2.78 2.81
CA LEU A 107 -2.81 4.11 2.65
C LEU A 107 -2.66 4.82 4.01
N VAL A 108 -3.75 4.89 4.80
CA VAL A 108 -3.73 5.49 6.15
C VAL A 108 -2.63 4.85 7.00
N ARG A 109 -2.55 3.53 7.02
CA ARG A 109 -1.51 2.81 7.79
C ARG A 109 -0.11 3.12 7.29
N THR A 110 0.09 3.23 5.98
CA THR A 110 1.40 3.51 5.37
C THR A 110 1.89 4.90 5.72
N ILE A 111 1.02 5.91 5.65
CA ILE A 111 1.37 7.29 5.95
C ILE A 111 1.57 7.49 7.46
N LEU A 112 0.66 6.98 8.30
CA LEU A 112 0.77 7.09 9.76
C LEU A 112 1.88 6.22 10.36
N GLN A 113 2.48 5.31 9.59
CA GLN A 113 3.58 4.40 9.99
C GLN A 113 3.30 3.61 11.29
N ARG A 114 2.04 3.45 11.67
CA ARG A 114 1.66 2.73 12.90
C ARG A 114 1.67 1.23 12.69
N ARG A 115 2.48 0.53 13.49
CA ARG A 115 2.68 -0.94 13.41
C ARG A 115 2.04 -1.72 14.55
N GLU A 116 1.49 -1.05 15.57
CA GLU A 116 0.89 -1.72 16.73
C GLU A 116 -0.31 -2.57 16.29
N ARG A 117 -0.48 -3.73 16.94
CA ARG A 117 -1.58 -4.66 16.67
C ARG A 117 -2.65 -4.53 17.76
N THR A 118 -3.37 -3.42 17.78
CA THR A 118 -4.45 -3.16 18.75
C THR A 118 -5.77 -2.91 18.05
N ILE A 119 -6.87 -3.28 18.69
CA ILE A 119 -8.24 -2.97 18.22
C ILE A 119 -8.39 -1.46 18.08
N ARG A 120 -7.94 -0.70 19.07
CA ARG A 120 -7.99 0.78 19.06
C ARG A 120 -7.32 1.38 17.82
N ARG A 121 -6.13 0.88 17.45
CA ARG A 121 -5.46 1.30 16.22
C ARG A 121 -6.29 0.94 14.98
N LYS A 122 -6.83 -0.29 14.93
CA LYS A 122 -7.62 -0.74 13.76
C LYS A 122 -8.91 0.06 13.61
N SER A 123 -9.63 0.34 14.68
CA SER A 123 -10.83 1.19 14.64
C SER A 123 -10.51 2.59 14.12
N ARG A 124 -9.42 3.19 14.59
CA ARG A 124 -8.96 4.50 14.13
C ARG A 124 -8.55 4.48 12.65
N GLU A 125 -7.80 3.46 12.21
CA GLU A 125 -7.46 3.26 10.80
C GLU A 125 -8.71 3.19 9.92
N MET A 126 -9.73 2.45 10.36
CA MET A 126 -11.00 2.33 9.65
C MET A 126 -11.75 3.67 9.58
N LEU A 127 -11.84 4.42 10.68
CA LEU A 127 -12.50 5.73 10.72
C LEU A 127 -11.78 6.75 9.82
N LEU A 128 -10.46 6.81 9.87
CA LEU A 128 -9.68 7.68 9.00
C LEU A 128 -9.83 7.30 7.52
N ALA A 129 -9.82 6.01 7.19
CA ALA A 129 -10.05 5.52 5.83
C ALA A 129 -11.46 5.86 5.32
N TRP A 130 -12.46 5.76 6.19
CA TRP A 130 -13.83 6.15 5.88
C TRP A 130 -13.95 7.66 5.59
N VAL A 131 -13.41 8.51 6.46
CA VAL A 131 -13.41 9.98 6.24
C VAL A 131 -12.60 10.34 5.00
N LEU A 132 -11.44 9.72 4.79
CA LEU A 132 -10.58 9.94 3.61
C LEU A 132 -11.33 9.69 2.31
N SER A 133 -12.18 8.64 2.25
CA SER A 133 -12.94 8.29 1.04
C SER A 133 -13.99 9.35 0.65
N TYR A 134 -14.36 10.26 1.55
CA TYR A 134 -15.21 11.42 1.25
C TYR A 134 -14.41 12.69 0.92
N ARG A 135 -13.12 12.72 1.25
CA ARG A 135 -12.26 13.90 1.04
C ARG A 135 -11.44 13.82 -0.25
N MET A 136 -11.28 12.61 -0.81
CA MET A 136 -10.45 12.37 -1.98
C MET A 136 -11.13 11.46 -2.98
N SER A 137 -10.84 11.63 -4.27
CA SER A 137 -11.30 10.70 -5.29
C SER A 137 -10.65 9.32 -5.10
N LYS A 138 -11.35 8.27 -5.50
CA LYS A 138 -10.84 6.90 -5.46
C LYS A 138 -9.52 6.74 -6.25
N ARG A 139 -9.43 7.39 -7.40
CA ARG A 139 -8.21 7.38 -8.22
C ARG A 139 -7.03 8.01 -7.47
N ASP A 140 -7.25 9.16 -6.85
CA ASP A 140 -6.21 9.84 -6.09
C ASP A 140 -5.73 9.01 -4.89
N ILE A 141 -6.65 8.35 -4.19
CA ILE A 141 -6.33 7.44 -3.08
C ILE A 141 -5.47 6.28 -3.59
N LEU A 142 -5.86 5.63 -4.70
CA LEU A 142 -5.13 4.51 -5.28
C LEU A 142 -3.71 4.91 -5.71
N ARG A 143 -3.59 6.03 -6.43
CA ARG A 143 -2.30 6.53 -6.91
C ARG A 143 -1.38 6.95 -5.78
N THR A 144 -1.91 7.66 -4.78
CA THR A 144 -1.15 8.02 -3.57
C THR A 144 -0.71 6.76 -2.80
N TYR A 145 -1.55 5.72 -2.76
CA TYR A 145 -1.16 4.45 -2.17
C TYR A 145 0.01 3.81 -2.93
N LEU A 146 -0.07 3.75 -4.26
CA LEU A 146 0.98 3.19 -5.11
C LEU A 146 2.31 3.96 -4.99
N THR A 147 2.26 5.29 -4.88
CA THR A 147 3.45 6.14 -4.67
C THR A 147 4.10 5.90 -3.29
N THR A 148 3.32 5.55 -2.26
CA THR A 148 3.83 5.47 -0.88
C THR A 148 4.07 4.07 -0.38
N ALA A 149 3.50 3.05 -1.03
CA ALA A 149 3.55 1.67 -0.58
C ALA A 149 4.98 1.11 -0.57
N TYR A 150 5.19 0.12 0.29
CA TYR A 150 6.47 -0.57 0.42
C TYR A 150 6.50 -1.80 -0.49
N PHE A 151 7.42 -1.80 -1.44
CA PHE A 151 7.61 -2.86 -2.42
C PHE A 151 8.80 -3.78 -2.09
N GLY A 152 9.68 -3.37 -1.19
CA GLY A 152 10.83 -4.19 -0.83
C GLY A 152 11.92 -3.43 -0.06
N TYR A 153 13.01 -4.10 0.21
CA TYR A 153 14.14 -3.50 0.89
C TYR A 153 14.65 -2.28 0.11
N ARG A 154 14.61 -1.09 0.73
CA ARG A 154 14.95 0.20 0.12
C ARG A 154 14.14 0.48 -1.16
N LEU A 155 12.85 0.12 -1.18
CA LEU A 155 12.01 0.26 -2.35
C LEU A 155 10.63 0.74 -1.93
N ARG A 156 10.33 2.01 -2.17
CA ARG A 156 9.06 2.66 -1.87
C ARG A 156 8.49 3.32 -3.12
N GLY A 157 7.20 3.12 -3.35
CA GLY A 157 6.54 3.62 -4.55
C GLY A 157 6.66 2.68 -5.73
N CYS A 158 5.61 2.65 -6.54
CA CYS A 158 5.56 1.78 -7.72
C CYS A 158 6.51 2.26 -8.82
N ASP A 159 6.72 3.57 -8.97
CA ASP A 159 7.64 4.13 -9.96
C ASP A 159 9.10 3.78 -9.63
N GLU A 160 9.50 3.87 -8.36
CA GLU A 160 10.83 3.43 -7.94
C GLU A 160 11.00 1.91 -8.16
N ALA A 161 9.94 1.11 -7.90
CA ALA A 161 9.96 -0.32 -8.15
C ALA A 161 10.03 -0.65 -9.65
N ALA A 162 9.25 0.03 -10.49
CA ALA A 162 9.25 -0.15 -11.93
C ALA A 162 10.60 0.25 -12.56
N ASN A 163 11.14 1.38 -12.13
CA ASN A 163 12.44 1.86 -12.61
C ASN A 163 13.57 0.90 -12.25
N LEU A 164 13.65 0.47 -10.97
CA LEU A 164 14.65 -0.51 -10.56
C LEU A 164 14.55 -1.82 -11.35
N LEU A 165 13.32 -2.35 -11.49
CA LEU A 165 13.11 -3.70 -12.04
C LEU A 165 13.15 -3.73 -13.56
N TYR A 166 12.68 -2.66 -14.22
CA TYR A 166 12.44 -2.65 -15.68
C TYR A 166 13.04 -1.44 -16.40
N GLY A 167 13.58 -0.45 -15.70
CA GLY A 167 14.05 0.80 -16.29
C GLY A 167 12.92 1.66 -16.90
N ALA A 168 11.67 1.49 -16.42
CA ALA A 168 10.48 2.12 -16.96
C ALA A 168 9.64 2.78 -15.85
N ASN A 169 8.70 3.66 -16.21
CA ASN A 169 7.72 4.18 -15.25
C ASN A 169 6.64 3.14 -14.97
N ALA A 170 6.02 3.19 -13.79
CA ALA A 170 4.96 2.26 -13.41
C ALA A 170 3.72 2.35 -14.33
N ALA A 171 3.48 3.51 -14.92
CA ALA A 171 2.38 3.73 -15.87
C ALA A 171 2.56 2.98 -17.19
N ASP A 172 3.81 2.71 -17.59
CA ASP A 172 4.17 2.13 -18.89
C ASP A 172 4.35 0.61 -18.83
N LEU A 173 4.20 0.00 -17.64
CA LEU A 173 4.39 -1.43 -17.46
C LEU A 173 3.33 -2.25 -18.20
N ASP A 174 3.78 -3.32 -18.84
CA ASP A 174 2.90 -4.33 -19.43
C ASP A 174 2.16 -5.15 -18.32
N PRO A 175 1.19 -6.02 -18.69
CA PRO A 175 0.43 -6.78 -17.69
C PRO A 175 1.27 -7.73 -16.83
N GLU A 176 2.32 -8.35 -17.35
CA GLU A 176 3.15 -9.28 -16.59
C GLU A 176 4.07 -8.53 -15.62
N GLN A 177 4.70 -7.45 -16.08
CA GLN A 177 5.49 -6.53 -15.27
C GLN A 177 4.65 -5.94 -14.14
N SER A 178 3.44 -5.46 -14.47
CA SER A 178 2.48 -4.94 -13.50
C SER A 178 2.04 -5.99 -12.48
N ALA A 179 1.83 -7.25 -12.90
CA ALA A 179 1.49 -8.34 -12.00
C ALA A 179 2.63 -8.66 -11.03
N PHE A 180 3.87 -8.59 -11.50
CA PHE A 180 5.03 -8.77 -10.65
C PHE A 180 5.13 -7.65 -9.63
N VAL A 181 5.12 -6.38 -10.05
CA VAL A 181 5.21 -5.21 -9.16
C VAL A 181 4.04 -5.20 -8.16
N ALA A 182 2.79 -5.38 -8.61
CA ALA A 182 1.64 -5.44 -7.70
C ALA A 182 1.73 -6.60 -6.70
N SER A 183 2.37 -7.71 -7.05
CA SER A 183 2.59 -8.84 -6.14
C SER A 183 3.55 -8.50 -4.99
N LEU A 184 4.46 -7.56 -5.18
CA LEU A 184 5.39 -7.09 -4.16
C LEU A 184 4.70 -6.35 -3.01
N LEU A 185 3.49 -5.82 -3.19
CA LEU A 185 2.72 -5.18 -2.12
C LEU A 185 2.46 -6.12 -0.93
N VAL A 186 2.25 -7.41 -1.20
CA VAL A 186 2.02 -8.44 -0.17
C VAL A 186 3.29 -9.22 0.15
N TYR A 187 4.12 -9.45 -0.85
CA TYR A 187 5.39 -10.18 -0.73
C TYR A 187 6.55 -9.28 -1.17
N PRO A 188 6.92 -8.28 -0.35
CA PRO A 188 7.96 -7.32 -0.69
C PRO A 188 9.28 -8.02 -1.05
N LEU A 189 10.04 -7.42 -1.97
CA LEU A 189 11.35 -7.94 -2.37
C LEU A 189 12.29 -8.00 -1.15
N PRO A 190 12.73 -9.20 -0.73
CA PRO A 190 13.58 -9.34 0.45
C PRO A 190 14.96 -8.74 0.21
N LYS A 191 15.63 -8.30 1.27
CA LYS A 191 17.00 -7.78 1.21
C LYS A 191 17.94 -8.74 0.49
N VAL A 192 17.97 -10.00 0.91
CA VAL A 192 18.87 -11.04 0.33
C VAL A 192 18.61 -11.28 -1.17
N ALA A 193 17.32 -11.20 -1.60
CA ALA A 193 16.98 -11.35 -3.00
C ALA A 193 17.43 -10.14 -3.83
N ARG A 194 17.24 -8.92 -3.30
CA ARG A 194 17.70 -7.71 -3.94
C ARG A 194 19.22 -7.67 -4.10
N GLU A 195 19.97 -7.94 -3.03
CA GLU A 195 21.42 -7.98 -3.05
C GLU A 195 21.95 -9.03 -4.05
N LYS A 196 21.32 -10.21 -4.11
CA LYS A 196 21.65 -11.24 -5.10
C LYS A 196 21.40 -10.78 -6.53
N ALA A 197 20.27 -10.11 -6.77
CA ALA A 197 19.92 -9.57 -8.09
C ALA A 197 20.93 -8.50 -8.55
N GLU A 198 21.31 -7.58 -7.65
CA GLU A 198 22.30 -6.55 -7.91
C GLU A 198 23.67 -7.15 -8.21
N GLN A 199 24.13 -8.12 -7.41
CA GLN A 199 25.40 -8.82 -7.62
C GLN A 199 25.47 -9.62 -8.94
N SER A 200 24.31 -10.11 -9.40
CA SER A 200 24.22 -10.91 -10.62
C SER A 200 23.84 -10.09 -11.85
N GLY A 201 23.75 -8.76 -11.75
CA GLY A 201 23.38 -7.88 -12.85
C GLY A 201 22.02 -8.18 -13.47
N LEU A 202 21.03 -8.59 -12.65
CA LEU A 202 19.72 -9.04 -13.12
C LEU A 202 18.73 -7.89 -13.40
N HIS A 203 19.11 -6.65 -13.21
CA HIS A 203 18.30 -5.50 -13.51
C HIS A 203 18.82 -4.76 -14.75
N PRO A 204 17.97 -4.31 -15.67
CA PRO A 204 16.52 -4.52 -15.69
C PRO A 204 16.13 -5.98 -16.03
N ILE A 205 14.94 -6.39 -15.58
CA ILE A 205 14.41 -7.75 -15.82
C ILE A 205 13.94 -7.87 -17.25
N SER A 206 14.50 -8.82 -17.99
CA SER A 206 14.04 -9.22 -19.32
C SER A 206 13.20 -10.51 -19.29
N ASP A 207 13.50 -11.40 -18.35
CA ASP A 207 12.79 -12.68 -18.14
C ASP A 207 12.39 -12.86 -16.67
N HIS A 208 11.09 -12.77 -16.40
CA HIS A 208 10.53 -12.95 -15.06
C HIS A 208 10.76 -14.36 -14.50
N ALA A 209 10.64 -15.38 -15.34
CA ALA A 209 10.77 -16.76 -14.89
C ALA A 209 12.21 -17.05 -14.45
N GLY A 210 13.18 -16.65 -15.27
CA GLY A 210 14.61 -16.75 -14.95
C GLY A 210 14.98 -15.93 -13.72
N TYR A 211 14.52 -14.69 -13.65
CA TYR A 211 14.74 -13.83 -12.48
C TYR A 211 14.26 -14.49 -11.17
N ILE A 212 12.99 -14.94 -11.14
CA ILE A 212 12.42 -15.60 -9.96
C ILE A 212 13.12 -16.94 -9.69
N GLN A 213 13.58 -17.65 -10.72
CA GLN A 213 14.31 -18.91 -10.58
C GLN A 213 15.67 -18.68 -9.89
N ILE A 214 16.42 -17.70 -10.33
CA ILE A 214 17.73 -17.34 -9.73
C ILE A 214 17.54 -16.92 -8.26
N LEU A 215 16.54 -16.08 -7.97
CA LEU A 215 16.26 -15.63 -6.60
C LEU A 215 15.67 -16.74 -5.71
N SER A 216 15.17 -17.83 -6.28
CA SER A 216 14.69 -18.97 -5.51
C SER A 216 15.79 -19.68 -4.73
N SER A 217 17.05 -19.53 -5.12
CA SER A 217 18.21 -20.06 -4.39
C SER A 217 18.39 -19.41 -3.01
N VAL A 218 18.10 -18.11 -2.90
CA VAL A 218 18.26 -17.32 -1.65
C VAL A 218 16.94 -17.01 -0.94
N ALA A 219 15.82 -17.06 -1.65
CA ALA A 219 14.49 -16.73 -1.12
C ALA A 219 13.38 -17.68 -1.64
N PRO A 220 13.46 -19.01 -1.40
CA PRO A 220 12.55 -19.98 -2.04
C PRO A 220 11.08 -19.79 -1.68
N LYS A 221 10.79 -19.46 -0.43
CA LYS A 221 9.40 -19.21 0.02
C LYS A 221 8.81 -17.96 -0.64
N TRP A 222 9.62 -16.93 -0.82
CA TRP A 222 9.23 -15.70 -1.51
C TRP A 222 8.96 -15.99 -3.00
N ALA A 223 9.89 -16.62 -3.70
CA ALA A 223 9.77 -16.97 -5.10
C ALA A 223 8.49 -17.78 -5.41
N LYS A 224 8.18 -18.79 -4.58
CA LYS A 224 6.95 -19.58 -4.71
C LYS A 224 5.68 -18.73 -4.54
N ARG A 225 5.67 -17.79 -3.58
CA ARG A 225 4.52 -16.91 -3.31
C ARG A 225 4.31 -15.90 -4.43
N ILE A 226 5.38 -15.30 -4.93
CA ILE A 226 5.34 -14.34 -6.05
C ILE A 226 4.76 -15.01 -7.30
N ARG A 227 5.32 -16.17 -7.74
CA ARG A 227 4.79 -16.90 -8.91
C ARG A 227 3.29 -17.16 -8.81
N ARG A 228 2.82 -17.65 -7.66
CA ARG A 228 1.40 -17.93 -7.43
C ARG A 228 0.53 -16.68 -7.50
N ARG A 229 1.03 -15.57 -6.94
CA ARG A 229 0.27 -14.32 -6.90
C ARG A 229 0.21 -13.64 -8.26
N MET A 230 1.29 -13.64 -9.03
CA MET A 230 1.31 -13.18 -10.42
C MET A 230 0.30 -13.95 -11.26
N ALA A 231 0.39 -15.30 -11.27
CA ALA A 231 -0.52 -16.16 -12.03
C ALA A 231 -2.00 -15.91 -11.64
N PHE A 232 -2.28 -15.74 -10.35
CA PHE A 232 -3.61 -15.41 -9.85
C PHE A 232 -4.10 -14.04 -10.34
N GLY A 233 -3.25 -13.01 -10.30
CA GLY A 233 -3.58 -11.67 -10.77
C GLY A 233 -3.88 -11.63 -12.27
N LEU A 234 -3.04 -12.26 -13.08
CA LEU A 234 -3.22 -12.36 -14.53
C LEU A 234 -4.48 -13.14 -14.91
N ALA A 235 -4.74 -14.27 -14.24
CA ALA A 235 -5.96 -15.05 -14.49
C ALA A 235 -7.24 -14.28 -14.18
N LEU A 236 -7.23 -13.45 -13.13
CA LEU A 236 -8.37 -12.61 -12.77
C LEU A 236 -8.55 -11.39 -13.67
N ARG A 237 -7.45 -10.80 -14.15
CA ARG A 237 -7.48 -9.73 -15.12
C ARG A 237 -8.21 -10.14 -16.41
N LEU A 238 -7.97 -11.36 -16.87
CA LEU A 238 -8.64 -11.91 -18.08
C LEU A 238 -10.15 -12.11 -17.87
N LYS A 239 -10.60 -12.36 -16.65
CA LYS A 239 -12.03 -12.53 -16.30
C LYS A 239 -12.76 -11.19 -16.07
N ALA A 240 -12.04 -10.10 -15.88
CA ALA A 240 -12.61 -8.78 -15.62
C ALA A 240 -12.82 -7.93 -16.89
N LYS A 241 -12.52 -8.49 -18.06
CA LYS A 241 -12.90 -7.97 -19.38
C LYS A 241 -14.29 -8.46 -19.76
#